data_5a8334a565ee4a25975d2c4ceccd0894
#
_entry.id   5a8334a565ee4a25975d2c4ceccd0894
#
_cell.length_a   1.000
_cell.length_b   1.000
_cell.length_c   1.000
_cell.angle_alpha   90.00
_cell.angle_beta   90.00
_cell.angle_gamma   90.00
#
_symmetry.space_group_name_H-M   'P 1'
#
loop_
_entity.id
_entity.type
_entity.pdbx_description
1 polymer ?
#
loop_
_entity_poly.entity_id
_entity_poly.type
_entity_poly.pdbx_seq_one_letter_code
_entity_poly.pdbx_strand_id
1 'polypeptide(L)'
;KEAVYGEEVRDSIHDAIEQCYKDATGHPDSVAATVKEIREVSANLSKETADRKAEVGIERKRIDNLVKDTTDNVVEYKADNFLMSCKSDAQASTAETTLNVFKNISSKSENLGNFITISSDSKIQIKKSGLYSFDCKVQVTGANASTGRQYARLKINDVQKNEYMISLVGETDEEFTNFIVSLNEGDTISFTGEADFDDTWITLYTTIHILDYDGKVKIPDITKEVSDNLEAYELGLAA
;
A
#
# COMPACT_ATOMS: atom_id res chain seq x y z
N LYS A 1 -38.53 64.52 46.34
CA LYS A 1 -37.48 64.18 45.38
C LYS A 1 -36.11 64.07 46.01
N GLU A 2 -35.75 64.88 47.01
CA GLU A 2 -34.45 64.79 47.72
C GLU A 2 -34.24 63.51 48.54
N ALA A 3 -35.34 62.93 49.06
CA ALA A 3 -35.24 61.68 49.84
C ALA A 3 -34.81 60.46 49.05
N VAL A 4 -35.16 60.40 47.76
CA VAL A 4 -34.82 59.27 46.87
C VAL A 4 -33.32 59.25 46.57
N TYR A 5 -32.74 60.43 46.27
CA TYR A 5 -31.29 60.51 46.04
C TYR A 5 -30.48 60.15 47.28
N GLY A 6 -31.00 60.46 48.45
CA GLY A 6 -30.31 60.10 49.72
C GLY A 6 -30.35 58.60 50.04
N GLU A 7 -31.31 57.87 49.52
CA GLU A 7 -31.43 56.42 49.67
C GLU A 7 -30.48 55.71 48.70
N GLU A 8 -30.46 56.09 47.43
CA GLU A 8 -29.54 55.55 46.43
C GLU A 8 -28.06 55.76 46.82
N VAL A 9 -27.74 56.95 47.38
CA VAL A 9 -26.36 57.22 47.85
C VAL A 9 -26.00 56.34 49.08
N ARG A 10 -26.95 56.14 49.98
CA ARG A 10 -26.70 55.25 51.14
C ARG A 10 -26.51 53.82 50.76
N ASP A 11 -27.31 53.33 49.81
CA ASP A 11 -27.21 51.95 49.30
C ASP A 11 -25.89 51.77 48.58
N SER A 12 -25.45 52.70 47.73
CA SER A 12 -24.17 52.65 47.07
C SER A 12 -22.99 52.66 48.03
N ILE A 13 -23.08 53.43 49.14
CA ILE A 13 -22.05 53.46 50.19
C ILE A 13 -22.06 52.11 50.95
N HIS A 14 -23.23 51.59 51.28
CA HIS A 14 -23.34 50.28 51.95
C HIS A 14 -22.73 49.19 51.11
N ASP A 15 -23.06 49.11 49.84
CA ASP A 15 -22.52 48.12 48.91
C ASP A 15 -20.97 48.25 48.78
N ALA A 16 -20.46 49.49 48.72
CA ALA A 16 -19.03 49.72 48.68
C ALA A 16 -18.34 49.28 49.98
N ILE A 17 -18.92 49.53 51.15
CA ILE A 17 -18.39 49.09 52.46
C ILE A 17 -18.44 47.56 52.55
N GLU A 18 -19.53 46.93 52.14
CA GLU A 18 -19.66 45.48 52.11
C GLU A 18 -18.63 44.84 51.21
N GLN A 19 -18.40 45.40 50.03
CA GLN A 19 -17.37 44.92 49.11
C GLN A 19 -15.95 45.09 49.68
N CYS A 20 -15.67 46.26 50.32
CA CYS A 20 -14.38 46.46 51.01
C CYS A 20 -14.19 45.46 52.15
N TYR A 21 -15.25 45.12 52.89
CA TYR A 21 -15.17 44.13 53.96
C TYR A 21 -14.89 42.73 53.40
N LYS A 22 -15.58 42.34 52.33
CA LYS A 22 -15.34 41.06 51.61
C LYS A 22 -13.91 40.98 51.13
N ASP A 23 -13.37 42.04 50.55
CA ASP A 23 -12.02 42.09 50.05
C ASP A 23 -11.00 42.02 51.21
N ALA A 24 -11.22 42.71 52.31
CA ALA A 24 -10.34 42.72 53.48
C ALA A 24 -10.33 41.40 54.23
N THR A 25 -11.43 40.65 54.23
CA THR A 25 -11.57 39.38 54.94
C THR A 25 -11.24 38.16 54.08
N GLY A 26 -10.95 38.34 52.79
CA GLY A 26 -10.67 37.24 51.86
C GLY A 26 -11.90 36.38 51.57
N HIS A 27 -13.09 36.94 51.62
CA HIS A 27 -14.35 36.24 51.31
C HIS A 27 -14.32 35.67 49.89
N PRO A 28 -14.89 34.48 49.64
CA PRO A 28 -14.94 33.87 48.29
C PRO A 28 -15.52 34.76 47.19
N ASP A 29 -16.50 35.63 47.56
CA ASP A 29 -17.13 36.56 46.64
C ASP A 29 -16.41 37.91 46.52
N SER A 30 -15.19 38.02 47.03
CA SER A 30 -14.39 39.21 46.90
C SER A 30 -13.86 39.42 45.50
N VAL A 31 -13.67 40.68 45.09
CA VAL A 31 -13.03 41.00 43.79
C VAL A 31 -11.64 40.41 43.70
N ALA A 32 -10.91 40.41 44.81
CA ALA A 32 -9.57 39.84 44.88
C ALA A 32 -9.56 38.32 44.64
N ALA A 33 -10.53 37.56 45.18
CA ALA A 33 -10.69 36.14 44.97
C ALA A 33 -11.04 35.86 43.49
N THR A 34 -12.00 36.59 42.92
CA THR A 34 -12.39 36.44 41.51
C THR A 34 -11.23 36.73 40.55
N VAL A 35 -10.44 37.78 40.82
CA VAL A 35 -9.24 38.09 40.01
C VAL A 35 -8.21 36.98 40.10
N LYS A 36 -8.05 36.37 41.27
CA LYS A 36 -7.13 35.23 41.44
C LYS A 36 -7.58 34.03 40.61
N GLU A 37 -8.86 33.66 40.69
CA GLU A 37 -9.44 32.56 39.90
C GLU A 37 -9.29 32.80 38.40
N ILE A 38 -9.59 34.00 37.90
CA ILE A 38 -9.42 34.36 36.49
C ILE A 38 -7.96 34.16 36.03
N ARG A 39 -6.98 34.54 36.87
CA ARG A 39 -5.57 34.35 36.56
C ARG A 39 -5.19 32.88 36.50
N GLU A 40 -5.69 32.07 37.44
CA GLU A 40 -5.45 30.62 37.46
C GLU A 40 -6.04 29.94 36.24
N VAL A 41 -7.30 30.26 35.89
CA VAL A 41 -7.97 29.74 34.68
C VAL A 41 -7.21 30.16 33.42
N SER A 42 -6.79 31.41 33.31
CA SER A 42 -5.99 31.90 32.18
C SER A 42 -4.65 31.19 32.03
N ALA A 43 -3.97 30.91 33.15
CA ALA A 43 -2.71 30.17 33.16
C ALA A 43 -2.90 28.72 32.73
N ASN A 44 -3.95 28.06 33.23
CA ASN A 44 -4.30 26.68 32.83
C ASN A 44 -4.68 26.58 31.35
N LEU A 45 -5.48 27.51 30.84
CA LEU A 45 -5.84 27.56 29.43
C LEU A 45 -4.62 27.78 28.52
N SER A 46 -3.68 28.62 28.94
CA SER A 46 -2.44 28.86 28.21
C SER A 46 -1.58 27.59 28.16
N LYS A 47 -1.49 26.86 29.28
CA LYS A 47 -0.78 25.59 29.34
C LYS A 47 -1.43 24.54 28.44
N GLU A 48 -2.75 24.34 28.56
CA GLU A 48 -3.49 23.37 27.72
C GLU A 48 -3.34 23.70 26.22
N THR A 49 -3.38 24.98 25.86
CA THR A 49 -3.17 25.40 24.47
C THR A 49 -1.76 25.06 23.97
N ALA A 50 -0.74 25.19 24.81
CA ALA A 50 0.62 24.82 24.46
C ALA A 50 0.77 23.30 24.30
N ASP A 51 0.20 22.53 25.21
CA ASP A 51 0.22 21.06 25.19
C ASP A 51 -0.45 20.53 23.92
N ARG A 52 -1.66 21.02 23.60
CA ARG A 52 -2.38 20.66 22.35
C ARG A 52 -1.59 21.01 21.09
N LYS A 53 -0.91 22.15 21.05
CA LYS A 53 -0.06 22.51 19.92
C LYS A 53 1.13 21.55 19.77
N ALA A 54 1.70 21.10 20.86
CA ALA A 54 2.79 20.13 20.86
C ALA A 54 2.32 18.78 20.33
N GLU A 55 1.17 18.29 20.80
CA GLU A 55 0.55 17.04 20.32
C GLU A 55 0.24 17.07 18.82
N VAL A 56 -0.41 18.13 18.35
CA VAL A 56 -0.68 18.32 16.91
C VAL A 56 0.63 18.34 16.10
N GLY A 57 1.71 18.90 16.66
CA GLY A 57 3.02 18.90 16.03
C GLY A 57 3.63 17.50 15.91
N ILE A 58 3.43 16.65 16.89
CA ILE A 58 3.86 15.25 16.88
C ILE A 58 3.08 14.47 15.83
N GLU A 59 1.75 14.58 15.83
CA GLU A 59 0.91 13.86 14.88
C GLU A 59 1.17 14.28 13.42
N ARG A 60 1.43 15.56 13.17
CA ARG A 60 1.84 16.01 11.83
C ARG A 60 3.13 15.34 11.36
N LYS A 61 4.15 15.25 12.21
CA LYS A 61 5.40 14.56 11.87
C LYS A 61 5.18 13.06 11.61
N ARG A 62 4.27 12.42 12.34
CA ARG A 62 3.90 11.01 12.10
C ARG A 62 3.25 10.84 10.72
N ILE A 63 2.29 11.70 10.39
CA ILE A 63 1.63 11.70 9.08
C ILE A 63 2.64 11.94 7.95
N ASP A 64 3.53 12.93 8.10
CA ASP A 64 4.55 13.23 7.10
C ASP A 64 5.49 12.04 6.86
N ASN A 65 5.89 11.34 7.93
CA ASN A 65 6.71 10.12 7.83
C ASN A 65 5.94 8.99 7.13
N LEU A 66 4.67 8.75 7.49
CA LEU A 66 3.83 7.73 6.84
C LEU A 66 3.61 8.04 5.35
N VAL A 67 3.35 9.29 5.00
CA VAL A 67 3.20 9.72 3.61
C VAL A 67 4.51 9.51 2.85
N LYS A 68 5.65 9.88 3.45
CA LYS A 68 6.96 9.69 2.85
C LYS A 68 7.25 8.22 2.63
N ASP A 69 7.11 7.38 3.65
CA ASP A 69 7.37 5.94 3.56
C ASP A 69 6.45 5.28 2.51
N THR A 70 5.18 5.68 2.45
CA THR A 70 4.23 5.17 1.46
C THR A 70 4.63 5.63 0.05
N THR A 71 5.04 6.90 -0.11
CA THR A 71 5.45 7.45 -1.40
C THR A 71 6.75 6.82 -1.88
N ASP A 72 7.74 6.69 -1.01
CA ASP A 72 9.03 6.08 -1.32
C ASP A 72 8.84 4.59 -1.68
N ASN A 73 8.00 3.85 -0.95
CA ASN A 73 7.65 2.46 -1.26
C ASN A 73 6.87 2.33 -2.57
N VAL A 74 5.94 3.23 -2.87
CA VAL A 74 5.19 3.22 -4.16
C VAL A 74 6.09 3.57 -5.32
N VAL A 75 7.06 4.47 -5.15
CA VAL A 75 8.03 4.83 -6.19
C VAL A 75 9.03 3.69 -6.42
N GLU A 76 9.54 3.04 -5.37
CA GLU A 76 10.36 1.82 -5.52
C GLU A 76 9.58 0.70 -6.21
N TYR A 77 8.33 0.48 -5.81
CA TYR A 77 7.47 -0.53 -6.41
C TYR A 77 7.22 -0.29 -7.90
N LYS A 78 7.04 0.95 -8.35
CA LYS A 78 6.83 1.29 -9.77
C LYS A 78 8.11 1.29 -10.62
N ALA A 79 9.25 1.64 -10.05
CA ALA A 79 10.50 1.78 -10.79
C ALA A 79 11.25 0.46 -10.98
N ASP A 80 11.19 -0.45 -10.01
CA ASP A 80 12.04 -1.65 -9.99
C ASP A 80 11.30 -2.97 -10.28
N ASN A 81 9.99 -2.93 -10.47
CA ASN A 81 9.19 -4.15 -10.60
C ASN A 81 9.23 -4.79 -11.98
N PHE A 82 9.29 -3.99 -13.01
CA PHE A 82 9.40 -4.48 -14.37
C PHE A 82 10.77 -5.09 -14.61
N LEU A 83 10.81 -6.35 -15.04
CA LEU A 83 12.04 -7.03 -15.39
C LEU A 83 12.23 -7.13 -16.90
N MET A 84 11.27 -7.69 -17.62
CA MET A 84 11.37 -7.85 -19.06
C MET A 84 10.01 -8.14 -19.71
N SER A 85 9.91 -7.79 -21.00
CA SER A 85 8.86 -8.28 -21.88
C SER A 85 9.48 -9.06 -23.05
N CYS A 86 8.90 -10.20 -23.37
CA CYS A 86 9.40 -11.08 -24.42
C CYS A 86 8.27 -11.87 -25.07
N LYS A 87 8.57 -12.53 -26.19
CA LYS A 87 7.61 -13.39 -26.87
C LYS A 87 8.29 -14.58 -27.52
N SER A 88 7.58 -15.71 -27.61
CA SER A 88 7.99 -16.83 -28.44
C SER A 88 7.82 -16.54 -29.95
N ASP A 89 8.50 -17.32 -30.77
CA ASP A 89 8.04 -17.51 -32.14
C ASP A 89 6.69 -18.22 -32.14
N ALA A 90 5.96 -18.16 -33.23
CA ALA A 90 4.82 -19.03 -33.46
C ALA A 90 5.31 -20.49 -33.62
N GLN A 91 4.87 -21.37 -32.74
CA GLN A 91 5.30 -22.76 -32.73
C GLN A 91 4.11 -23.70 -32.95
N ALA A 92 4.24 -24.59 -33.89
CA ALA A 92 3.29 -25.69 -34.07
C ALA A 92 3.41 -26.65 -32.88
N SER A 93 2.28 -27.10 -32.32
CA SER A 93 2.31 -27.87 -31.10
C SER A 93 1.15 -28.83 -30.99
N THR A 94 1.19 -29.91 -31.78
CA THR A 94 0.27 -31.05 -31.64
C THR A 94 0.55 -31.94 -30.42
N ALA A 95 1.67 -31.73 -29.79
CA ALA A 95 2.05 -32.34 -28.52
C ALA A 95 2.68 -31.26 -27.61
N GLU A 96 2.77 -31.52 -26.34
CA GLU A 96 3.37 -30.56 -25.39
C GLU A 96 4.79 -30.16 -25.86
N THR A 97 4.96 -28.92 -26.24
CA THR A 97 6.19 -28.35 -26.79
C THR A 97 6.68 -27.21 -25.91
N THR A 98 7.99 -27.17 -25.63
CA THR A 98 8.60 -26.06 -24.90
C THR A 98 8.67 -24.83 -25.79
N LEU A 99 8.09 -23.72 -25.33
CA LEU A 99 8.05 -22.47 -26.07
C LEU A 99 9.33 -21.65 -25.87
N ASN A 100 9.86 -21.10 -26.97
CA ASN A 100 11.07 -20.27 -26.95
C ASN A 100 10.77 -18.81 -26.55
N VAL A 101 10.08 -18.61 -25.42
CA VAL A 101 9.51 -17.33 -25.00
C VAL A 101 10.57 -16.25 -24.81
N PHE A 102 11.78 -16.63 -24.38
CA PHE A 102 12.86 -15.70 -24.04
C PHE A 102 13.78 -15.36 -25.24
N LYS A 103 13.42 -15.83 -26.43
CA LYS A 103 14.18 -15.56 -27.67
C LYS A 103 14.04 -14.10 -28.13
N ASN A 104 12.82 -13.58 -28.12
CA ASN A 104 12.53 -12.26 -28.66
C ASN A 104 12.19 -11.28 -27.49
N ILE A 105 13.21 -10.65 -26.92
CA ILE A 105 13.05 -9.67 -25.85
C ILE A 105 12.74 -8.31 -26.47
N SER A 106 11.56 -7.76 -26.18
CA SER A 106 11.12 -6.46 -26.67
C SER A 106 11.58 -5.31 -25.78
N SER A 107 11.64 -5.55 -24.48
CA SER A 107 12.14 -4.58 -23.49
C SER A 107 12.68 -5.29 -22.24
N LYS A 108 13.64 -4.66 -21.56
CA LYS A 108 14.22 -5.17 -20.31
C LYS A 108 14.66 -4.03 -19.41
N SER A 109 14.57 -4.27 -18.10
CA SER A 109 15.12 -3.40 -17.07
C SER A 109 16.66 -3.47 -17.05
N GLU A 110 17.30 -2.39 -16.68
CA GLU A 110 18.76 -2.36 -16.44
C GLU A 110 19.15 -3.32 -15.30
N ASN A 111 18.27 -3.53 -14.34
CA ASN A 111 18.46 -4.39 -13.18
C ASN A 111 18.14 -5.87 -13.44
N LEU A 112 17.70 -6.25 -14.64
CA LEU A 112 17.29 -7.62 -14.97
C LEU A 112 18.32 -8.66 -14.49
N GLY A 113 19.60 -8.43 -14.73
CA GLY A 113 20.68 -9.33 -14.38
C GLY A 113 20.87 -9.61 -12.89
N ASN A 114 20.25 -8.79 -12.03
CA ASN A 114 20.25 -9.01 -10.57
C ASN A 114 19.20 -10.03 -10.14
N PHE A 115 18.16 -10.23 -10.94
CA PHE A 115 17.00 -11.05 -10.61
C PHE A 115 16.91 -12.32 -11.45
N ILE A 116 17.28 -12.25 -12.73
CA ILE A 116 17.08 -13.31 -13.70
C ILE A 116 18.32 -13.47 -14.58
N THR A 117 18.68 -14.71 -14.87
CA THR A 117 19.59 -15.09 -15.95
C THR A 117 18.82 -15.79 -17.04
N ILE A 118 18.97 -15.36 -18.29
CA ILE A 118 18.43 -16.07 -19.46
C ILE A 118 19.37 -17.21 -19.78
N SER A 119 18.93 -18.44 -19.49
CA SER A 119 19.75 -19.66 -19.67
C SER A 119 19.68 -20.19 -21.11
N SER A 120 18.54 -19.98 -21.78
CA SER A 120 18.32 -20.31 -23.20
C SER A 120 17.11 -19.56 -23.75
N ASP A 121 16.81 -19.70 -25.01
CA ASP A 121 15.61 -19.13 -25.66
C ASP A 121 14.30 -19.58 -24.98
N SER A 122 14.31 -20.68 -24.25
CA SER A 122 13.13 -21.28 -23.61
C SER A 122 13.19 -21.31 -22.07
N LYS A 123 14.32 -20.93 -21.46
CA LYS A 123 14.47 -21.02 -19.99
C LYS A 123 15.16 -19.80 -19.41
N ILE A 124 14.66 -19.38 -18.26
CA ILE A 124 15.33 -18.42 -17.37
C ILE A 124 15.64 -19.08 -16.04
N GLN A 125 16.65 -18.58 -15.35
CA GLN A 125 17.01 -18.97 -14.00
C GLN A 125 16.84 -17.77 -13.05
N ILE A 126 16.21 -18.01 -11.93
CA ILE A 126 16.00 -17.01 -10.88
C ILE A 126 17.30 -16.85 -10.08
N LYS A 127 17.76 -15.63 -9.92
CA LYS A 127 18.95 -15.25 -9.13
C LYS A 127 18.60 -14.70 -7.75
N LYS A 128 17.36 -14.33 -7.54
CA LYS A 128 16.91 -13.73 -6.30
C LYS A 128 15.55 -14.27 -5.92
N SER A 129 15.43 -14.83 -4.72
CA SER A 129 14.15 -15.31 -4.20
C SER A 129 13.16 -14.18 -4.07
N GLY A 130 11.88 -14.43 -4.37
CA GLY A 130 10.82 -13.43 -4.27
C GLY A 130 9.51 -13.87 -4.87
N LEU A 131 8.55 -12.95 -4.88
CA LEU A 131 7.26 -13.11 -5.52
C LEU A 131 7.31 -12.51 -6.92
N TYR A 132 7.06 -13.33 -7.92
CA TYR A 132 7.10 -12.93 -9.33
C TYR A 132 5.72 -13.00 -9.96
N SER A 133 5.45 -12.07 -10.89
CA SER A 133 4.29 -12.08 -11.77
C SER A 133 4.73 -12.29 -13.21
N PHE A 134 4.02 -13.16 -13.90
CA PHE A 134 4.13 -13.40 -15.34
C PHE A 134 2.81 -13.04 -15.99
N ASP A 135 2.73 -11.85 -16.57
CA ASP A 135 1.56 -11.40 -17.32
C ASP A 135 1.66 -11.94 -18.74
N CYS A 136 0.84 -12.91 -19.05
CA CYS A 136 0.89 -13.65 -20.29
C CYS A 136 -0.27 -13.30 -21.21
N LYS A 137 0.02 -13.13 -22.52
CA LYS A 137 -0.95 -13.18 -23.59
C LYS A 137 -0.62 -14.38 -24.45
N VAL A 138 -1.54 -15.31 -24.55
CA VAL A 138 -1.44 -16.48 -25.43
C VAL A 138 -2.23 -16.19 -26.69
N GLN A 139 -1.57 -16.25 -27.82
CA GLN A 139 -2.19 -16.12 -29.14
C GLN A 139 -2.14 -17.47 -29.82
N VAL A 140 -3.29 -17.94 -30.30
CA VAL A 140 -3.41 -19.17 -31.03
C VAL A 140 -3.92 -18.85 -32.45
N THR A 141 -3.28 -19.43 -33.46
CA THR A 141 -3.68 -19.32 -34.85
C THR A 141 -3.77 -20.70 -35.48
N GLY A 142 -4.80 -20.97 -36.25
CA GLY A 142 -4.97 -22.26 -36.92
C GLY A 142 -6.08 -22.26 -37.96
N ALA A 143 -5.88 -23.01 -39.00
CA ALA A 143 -6.76 -22.99 -40.19
C ALA A 143 -8.13 -23.65 -39.97
N ASN A 144 -8.34 -24.51 -38.97
CA ASN A 144 -9.54 -25.30 -38.79
C ASN A 144 -10.04 -25.44 -37.35
N ALA A 145 -9.77 -24.48 -36.54
CA ALA A 145 -9.96 -24.60 -35.09
C ALA A 145 -11.40 -24.28 -34.65
N SER A 146 -12.35 -25.12 -34.94
CA SER A 146 -13.72 -24.89 -34.46
C SER A 146 -14.04 -25.46 -33.07
N THR A 147 -13.23 -26.36 -32.51
CA THR A 147 -13.56 -27.03 -31.22
C THR A 147 -12.34 -27.54 -30.42
N GLY A 148 -11.15 -27.04 -30.64
CA GLY A 148 -9.96 -27.56 -30.00
C GLY A 148 -9.62 -26.90 -28.67
N ARG A 149 -8.89 -27.62 -27.84
CA ARG A 149 -8.32 -27.12 -26.60
C ARG A 149 -6.85 -26.85 -26.82
N GLN A 150 -6.40 -25.68 -26.33
CA GLN A 150 -4.99 -25.33 -26.29
C GLN A 150 -4.60 -25.05 -24.85
N TYR A 151 -3.40 -25.42 -24.51
CA TYR A 151 -2.87 -25.26 -23.17
C TYR A 151 -1.59 -24.45 -23.21
N ALA A 152 -1.48 -23.48 -22.34
CA ALA A 152 -0.23 -22.85 -21.96
C ALA A 152 0.07 -23.20 -20.50
N ARG A 153 1.26 -23.72 -20.25
CA ARG A 153 1.66 -24.18 -18.91
C ARG A 153 2.93 -23.48 -18.47
N LEU A 154 2.91 -22.99 -17.22
CA LEU A 154 4.10 -22.55 -16.53
C LEU A 154 4.75 -23.74 -15.81
N LYS A 155 6.04 -23.96 -16.06
CA LYS A 155 6.87 -24.96 -15.38
C LYS A 155 7.93 -24.30 -14.53
N ILE A 156 8.07 -24.80 -13.30
CA ILE A 156 9.15 -24.47 -12.38
C ILE A 156 9.98 -25.73 -12.18
N ASN A 157 11.28 -25.67 -12.46
CA ASN A 157 12.19 -26.83 -12.39
C ASN A 157 11.66 -28.03 -13.19
N ASP A 158 11.14 -27.74 -14.39
CA ASP A 158 10.51 -28.71 -15.30
C ASP A 158 9.25 -29.42 -14.75
N VAL A 159 8.73 -28.95 -13.61
CA VAL A 159 7.47 -29.43 -13.02
C VAL A 159 6.37 -28.42 -13.33
N GLN A 160 5.28 -28.88 -13.92
CA GLN A 160 4.11 -28.03 -14.16
C GLN A 160 3.55 -27.49 -12.83
N LYS A 161 3.34 -26.19 -12.77
CA LYS A 161 2.74 -25.52 -11.61
C LYS A 161 1.38 -24.93 -11.92
N ASN A 162 1.24 -24.31 -13.08
CA ASN A 162 0.00 -23.69 -13.52
C ASN A 162 -0.28 -24.07 -14.96
N GLU A 163 -1.56 -24.21 -15.28
CA GLU A 163 -2.07 -24.49 -16.61
C GLU A 163 -3.16 -23.50 -16.94
N TYR A 164 -3.12 -23.00 -18.16
CA TYR A 164 -4.16 -22.18 -18.71
C TYR A 164 -4.69 -22.83 -19.99
N MET A 165 -6.01 -23.00 -20.07
CA MET A 165 -6.68 -23.61 -21.22
C MET A 165 -7.38 -22.52 -22.03
N ILE A 166 -7.10 -22.46 -23.31
CA ILE A 166 -7.76 -21.60 -24.27
C ILE A 166 -8.70 -22.43 -25.13
N SER A 167 -9.92 -21.95 -25.30
CA SER A 167 -10.87 -22.55 -26.23
C SER A 167 -10.90 -21.69 -27.51
N LEU A 168 -10.37 -22.19 -28.58
CA LEU A 168 -10.33 -21.45 -29.83
C LEU A 168 -11.73 -21.38 -30.48
N VAL A 169 -12.14 -20.18 -30.88
CA VAL A 169 -13.46 -19.88 -31.49
C VAL A 169 -13.28 -19.22 -32.86
N GLY A 170 -12.28 -19.59 -33.63
CA GLY A 170 -12.03 -19.02 -34.93
C GLY A 170 -10.62 -19.28 -35.45
N GLU A 171 -10.21 -18.59 -36.50
CA GLU A 171 -8.88 -18.74 -37.09
C GLU A 171 -7.77 -18.15 -36.19
N THR A 172 -8.11 -17.22 -35.31
CA THR A 172 -7.18 -16.61 -34.37
C THR A 172 -7.93 -16.24 -33.09
N ASP A 173 -7.38 -16.63 -31.97
CA ASP A 173 -7.87 -16.26 -30.63
C ASP A 173 -6.74 -15.78 -29.74
N GLU A 174 -7.06 -14.90 -28.81
CA GLU A 174 -6.12 -14.32 -27.84
C GLU A 174 -6.71 -14.36 -26.44
N GLU A 175 -5.93 -14.85 -25.50
CA GLU A 175 -6.31 -14.89 -24.11
C GLU A 175 -5.22 -14.29 -23.20
N PHE A 176 -5.65 -13.65 -22.12
CA PHE A 176 -4.76 -13.06 -21.15
C PHE A 176 -4.83 -13.81 -19.84
N THR A 177 -3.70 -14.11 -19.25
CA THR A 177 -3.59 -14.74 -17.94
C THR A 177 -2.43 -14.17 -17.17
N ASN A 178 -2.47 -14.33 -15.85
CA ASN A 178 -1.41 -13.93 -14.95
C ASN A 178 -1.06 -15.10 -14.04
N PHE A 179 0.25 -15.39 -13.93
CA PHE A 179 0.79 -16.37 -12.99
C PHE A 179 1.58 -15.63 -11.91
N ILE A 180 1.10 -15.67 -10.67
CA ILE A 180 1.81 -15.13 -9.52
C ILE A 180 2.38 -16.29 -8.71
N VAL A 181 3.70 -16.33 -8.58
CA VAL A 181 4.41 -17.46 -7.96
C VAL A 181 5.57 -16.98 -7.09
N SER A 182 5.75 -17.64 -5.94
CA SER A 182 6.95 -17.51 -5.12
C SER A 182 8.05 -18.39 -5.71
N LEU A 183 9.20 -17.80 -6.00
CA LEU A 183 10.36 -18.46 -6.57
C LEU A 183 11.56 -18.32 -5.65
N ASN A 184 12.40 -19.36 -5.62
CA ASN A 184 13.64 -19.34 -4.90
C ASN A 184 14.82 -19.10 -5.86
N GLU A 185 15.93 -18.61 -5.31
CA GLU A 185 17.18 -18.55 -6.04
C GLU A 185 17.56 -19.94 -6.56
N GLY A 186 17.92 -20.02 -7.84
CA GLY A 186 18.25 -21.27 -8.54
C GLY A 186 17.06 -21.89 -9.28
N ASP A 187 15.81 -21.51 -8.99
CA ASP A 187 14.66 -22.03 -9.74
C ASP A 187 14.78 -21.70 -11.23
N THR A 188 14.35 -22.63 -12.06
CA THR A 188 14.26 -22.43 -13.51
C THR A 188 12.81 -22.33 -13.95
N ILE A 189 12.55 -21.39 -14.85
CA ILE A 189 11.23 -21.13 -15.41
C ILE A 189 11.22 -21.43 -16.90
N SER A 190 10.21 -22.16 -17.33
CA SER A 190 9.92 -22.40 -18.76
C SER A 190 8.40 -22.40 -18.99
N PHE A 191 8.03 -22.26 -20.24
CA PHE A 191 6.64 -22.38 -20.68
C PHE A 191 6.53 -23.48 -21.72
N THR A 192 5.43 -24.23 -21.66
CA THR A 192 5.06 -25.19 -22.70
C THR A 192 3.71 -24.83 -23.28
N GLY A 193 3.50 -25.19 -24.53
CA GLY A 193 2.23 -25.09 -25.22
C GLY A 193 1.84 -26.44 -25.80
N GLU A 194 0.54 -26.70 -25.90
CA GLU A 194 -0.04 -27.89 -26.51
C GLU A 194 -1.35 -27.52 -27.20
N ALA A 195 -1.59 -28.07 -28.39
CA ALA A 195 -2.82 -27.86 -29.12
C ALA A 195 -3.36 -29.21 -29.60
N ASP A 196 -4.69 -29.35 -29.56
CA ASP A 196 -5.35 -30.62 -29.93
C ASP A 196 -5.39 -30.89 -31.46
N PHE A 197 -4.93 -29.94 -32.30
CA PHE A 197 -5.05 -30.02 -33.75
C PHE A 197 -3.74 -29.79 -34.50
N ASP A 198 -3.61 -30.50 -35.60
CA ASP A 198 -2.63 -30.21 -36.66
C ASP A 198 -2.88 -28.78 -37.19
N ASP A 199 -1.84 -28.12 -37.66
CA ASP A 199 -1.88 -26.77 -38.21
C ASP A 199 -2.28 -25.66 -37.22
N THR A 200 -2.12 -25.89 -35.90
CA THR A 200 -2.29 -24.89 -34.89
C THR A 200 -0.95 -24.37 -34.38
N TRP A 201 -0.87 -23.05 -34.24
CA TRP A 201 0.34 -22.34 -33.84
C TRP A 201 0.08 -21.56 -32.56
N ILE A 202 0.99 -21.68 -31.58
CA ILE A 202 0.93 -20.95 -30.31
C ILE A 202 2.05 -19.94 -30.30
N THR A 203 1.72 -18.70 -29.94
CA THR A 203 2.65 -17.63 -29.61
C THR A 203 2.36 -17.15 -28.20
N LEU A 204 3.35 -17.18 -27.34
CA LEU A 204 3.24 -16.67 -25.97
C LEU A 204 3.99 -15.35 -25.84
N TYR A 205 3.29 -14.31 -25.42
CA TYR A 205 3.85 -13.06 -24.97
C TYR A 205 3.88 -13.07 -23.45
N THR A 206 4.95 -12.64 -22.81
CA THR A 206 5.01 -12.53 -21.37
C THR A 206 5.73 -11.26 -20.94
N THR A 207 5.18 -10.64 -19.90
CA THR A 207 5.85 -9.56 -19.17
C THR A 207 6.11 -10.05 -17.75
N ILE A 208 7.35 -9.92 -17.30
CA ILE A 208 7.80 -10.42 -16.01
C ILE A 208 8.01 -9.24 -15.07
N HIS A 209 7.41 -9.33 -13.91
CA HIS A 209 7.58 -8.37 -12.81
C HIS A 209 8.05 -9.10 -11.55
N ILE A 210 8.81 -8.42 -10.71
CA ILE A 210 9.06 -8.85 -9.34
C ILE A 210 8.17 -8.04 -8.41
N LEU A 211 7.30 -8.73 -7.66
CA LEU A 211 6.32 -8.10 -6.78
C LEU A 211 6.88 -7.88 -5.38
N ASP A 212 7.68 -8.83 -4.90
CA ASP A 212 8.34 -8.76 -3.60
C ASP A 212 9.65 -9.54 -3.62
N TYR A 213 10.69 -8.99 -2.99
CA TYR A 213 11.96 -9.67 -2.80
C TYR A 213 12.64 -9.16 -1.51
N ASP A 214 13.25 -10.06 -0.76
CA ASP A 214 13.98 -9.79 0.50
C ASP A 214 13.18 -9.02 1.57
N GLY A 215 11.84 -9.16 1.58
CA GLY A 215 10.98 -8.45 2.52
C GLY A 215 11.06 -6.93 2.40
N LYS A 216 11.40 -6.39 1.24
CA LYS A 216 11.41 -4.94 0.99
C LYS A 216 10.01 -4.35 0.90
N VAL A 217 9.00 -5.12 0.54
CA VAL A 217 7.61 -4.73 0.75
C VAL A 217 7.27 -5.02 2.21
N LYS A 218 7.79 -4.22 3.10
CA LYS A 218 7.18 -4.08 4.42
C LYS A 218 5.88 -3.34 4.17
N ILE A 219 4.79 -4.08 4.04
CA ILE A 219 3.48 -3.51 4.38
C ILE A 219 3.68 -3.03 5.81
N PRO A 220 3.59 -1.70 6.09
CA PRO A 220 3.67 -1.24 7.46
C PRO A 220 2.67 -2.06 8.26
N ASP A 221 3.07 -2.61 9.40
CA ASP A 221 2.14 -3.33 10.27
C ASP A 221 1.22 -2.29 10.93
N ILE A 222 0.33 -1.75 10.10
CA ILE A 222 -0.69 -0.76 10.46
C ILE A 222 -1.55 -1.33 11.61
N THR A 223 -1.69 -2.66 11.68
CA THR A 223 -2.47 -3.34 12.70
C THR A 223 -1.86 -3.13 14.09
N LYS A 224 -0.55 -3.18 14.23
CA LYS A 224 0.11 -2.96 15.53
C LYS A 224 0.02 -1.50 15.95
N GLU A 225 0.28 -0.58 15.04
CA GLU A 225 0.24 0.86 15.34
C GLU A 225 -1.18 1.35 15.64
N VAL A 226 -2.19 0.82 14.96
CA VAL A 226 -3.61 1.08 15.26
C VAL A 226 -4.00 0.47 16.61
N SER A 227 -3.52 -0.74 16.94
CA SER A 227 -3.77 -1.40 18.22
C SER A 227 -3.12 -0.63 19.37
N ASP A 228 -1.86 -0.24 19.23
CA ASP A 228 -1.13 0.52 20.26
C ASP A 228 -1.78 1.91 20.49
N ASN A 229 -2.32 2.55 19.45
CA ASN A 229 -3.04 3.81 19.55
C ASN A 229 -4.44 3.65 20.15
N LEU A 230 -5.12 2.53 19.88
CA LEU A 230 -6.43 2.23 20.47
C LEU A 230 -6.30 1.97 21.99
N GLU A 231 -5.29 1.19 22.42
CA GLU A 231 -4.99 0.97 23.83
C GLU A 231 -4.64 2.29 24.55
N ALA A 232 -3.85 3.15 23.93
CA ALA A 232 -3.53 4.47 24.50
C ALA A 232 -4.76 5.37 24.61
N TYR A 233 -5.69 5.28 23.67
CA TYR A 233 -6.95 6.02 23.69
C TYR A 233 -7.91 5.50 24.76
N GLU A 234 -8.02 4.19 24.92
CA GLU A 234 -8.84 3.56 25.96
C GLU A 234 -8.30 3.84 27.36
N LEU A 235 -6.97 3.84 27.55
CA LEU A 235 -6.32 4.22 28.81
C LEU A 235 -6.50 5.72 29.13
N GLY A 236 -6.56 6.58 28.14
CA GLY A 236 -6.84 8.02 28.27
C GLY A 236 -8.29 8.34 28.63
N LEU A 237 -9.24 7.45 28.30
CA LEU A 237 -10.65 7.58 28.68
C LEU A 237 -10.95 6.98 30.07
N ALA A 238 -10.05 6.20 30.64
CA ALA A 238 -10.18 5.55 31.95
C ALA A 238 -9.54 6.35 33.11
N ALA A 239 -8.93 7.51 32.82
CA ALA A 239 -8.33 8.44 33.78
C ALA A 239 -9.15 9.71 33.92
#